data_406257dd5c940fb192fd07f05a5e452a
#
_entry.id   406257dd5c940fb192fd07f05a5e452a
#
_cell.length_a   1.000
_cell.length_b   1.000
_cell.length_c   1.000
_cell.angle_alpha   90.00
_cell.angle_beta   90.00
_cell.angle_gamma   90.00
#
_symmetry.space_group_name_H-M   'P 1'
#
loop_
_entity.id
_entity.type
_entity.pdbx_description
1 polymer ?
#
loop_
_entity_poly.entity_id
_entity_poly.type
_entity_poly.pdbx_seq_one_letter_code
_entity_poly.pdbx_strand_id
1 'polypeptide(L)'
;MFATFTDWEFDGNVENAIENAKGFWPEMKKAGAVNMRATVTGPNSIRTMTLWSSQEDVEANLDKIRAAAGSAVGMSVTGGMMGTIAVELD
;
A
#
# COMPACT_ATOMS: atom_id res chain seq x y z
N MET A 1 -11.13 -8.37 -9.42
CA MET A 1 -10.28 -7.77 -8.37
C MET A 1 -9.81 -6.38 -8.77
N PHE A 2 -9.49 -5.57 -7.80
CA PHE A 2 -9.06 -4.20 -7.96
C PHE A 2 -7.67 -4.02 -7.37
N ALA A 3 -6.80 -3.24 -8.01
CA ALA A 3 -5.44 -3.01 -7.55
C ALA A 3 -5.20 -1.53 -7.28
N THR A 4 -4.47 -1.24 -6.21
CA THR A 4 -4.00 0.11 -5.91
C THR A 4 -2.48 0.13 -5.88
N PHE A 5 -1.91 1.22 -6.39
CA PHE A 5 -0.47 1.48 -6.35
C PHE A 5 -0.27 2.79 -5.63
N THR A 6 0.62 2.79 -4.65
CA THR A 6 0.95 4.01 -3.91
C THR A 6 2.45 4.20 -3.94
N ASP A 7 2.89 5.39 -4.32
CA ASP A 7 4.28 5.79 -4.26
C ASP A 7 4.54 6.56 -2.97
N TRP A 8 5.62 6.18 -2.28
CA TRP A 8 5.98 6.74 -0.99
C TRP A 8 7.41 7.28 -1.01
N GLU A 9 7.61 8.38 -0.32
CA GLU A 9 8.93 8.85 0.07
C GLU A 9 9.17 8.45 1.53
N PHE A 10 10.38 8.00 1.85
CA PHE A 10 10.74 7.56 3.20
C PHE A 10 12.22 7.86 3.50
N ASP A 11 12.65 7.61 4.73
CA ASP A 11 14.00 7.91 5.22
C ASP A 11 15.10 6.97 4.72
N GLY A 12 14.75 5.94 3.96
CA GLY A 12 15.70 4.94 3.48
C GLY A 12 15.88 3.73 4.39
N ASN A 13 15.24 3.72 5.55
CA ASN A 13 15.31 2.58 6.49
C ASN A 13 14.30 1.51 6.06
N VAL A 14 14.75 0.58 5.23
CA VAL A 14 13.92 -0.49 4.67
C VAL A 14 13.39 -1.43 5.76
N GLU A 15 14.22 -1.77 6.74
CA GLU A 15 13.80 -2.67 7.83
C GLU A 15 12.63 -2.10 8.62
N ASN A 16 12.69 -0.81 8.92
CA ASN A 16 11.62 -0.11 9.61
C ASN A 16 10.34 -0.07 8.76
N ALA A 17 10.47 0.18 7.47
CA ALA A 17 9.33 0.16 6.54
C ALA A 17 8.66 -1.22 6.49
N ILE A 18 9.45 -2.30 6.49
CA ILE A 18 8.94 -3.67 6.53
C ILE A 18 8.15 -3.93 7.81
N GLU A 19 8.69 -3.56 8.97
CA GLU A 19 8.02 -3.76 10.25
C GLU A 19 6.69 -3.00 10.32
N ASN A 20 6.65 -1.79 9.80
CA ASN A 20 5.42 -1.02 9.72
C ASN A 20 4.38 -1.66 8.82
N ALA A 21 4.79 -2.15 7.64
CA ALA A 21 3.88 -2.84 6.73
C ALA A 21 3.26 -4.07 7.40
N LYS A 22 4.06 -4.84 8.13
CA LYS A 22 3.58 -5.99 8.88
C LYS A 22 2.58 -5.60 9.97
N GLY A 23 2.83 -4.48 10.65
CA GLY A 23 1.94 -3.95 11.68
C GLY A 23 0.59 -3.50 11.15
N PHE A 24 0.54 -2.96 9.93
CA PHE A 24 -0.69 -2.51 9.28
C PHE A 24 -1.45 -3.62 8.56
N TRP A 25 -0.81 -4.72 8.26
CA TRP A 25 -1.41 -5.80 7.46
C TRP A 25 -2.75 -6.31 8.01
N PRO A 26 -2.91 -6.54 9.33
CA PRO A 26 -4.21 -6.97 9.87
C PRO A 26 -5.34 -5.98 9.57
N GLU A 27 -5.08 -4.69 9.63
CA GLU A 27 -6.07 -3.65 9.32
C GLU A 27 -6.42 -3.65 7.83
N MET A 28 -5.43 -3.82 6.97
CA MET A 28 -5.64 -3.90 5.52
C MET A 28 -6.48 -5.12 5.15
N LYS A 29 -6.22 -6.25 5.77
CA LYS A 29 -7.01 -7.48 5.55
C LYS A 29 -8.47 -7.27 5.96
N LYS A 30 -8.73 -6.63 7.08
CA LYS A 30 -10.09 -6.29 7.52
C LYS A 30 -10.79 -5.37 6.53
N ALA A 31 -10.05 -4.48 5.90
CA ALA A 31 -10.58 -3.55 4.91
C ALA A 31 -10.85 -4.18 3.55
N GLY A 32 -10.47 -5.42 3.33
CA GLY A 32 -10.70 -6.14 2.07
C GLY A 32 -9.46 -6.38 1.22
N ALA A 33 -8.26 -6.10 1.75
CA ALA A 33 -7.02 -6.39 1.05
C ALA A 33 -6.76 -7.90 1.00
N VAL A 34 -6.36 -8.39 -0.17
CA VAL A 34 -6.08 -9.82 -0.41
C VAL A 34 -4.60 -10.11 -0.32
N ASN A 35 -3.78 -9.28 -0.93
CA ASN A 35 -2.33 -9.33 -0.80
C ASN A 35 -1.71 -7.97 -1.09
N MET A 36 -0.44 -7.81 -0.72
CA MET A 36 0.32 -6.60 -0.94
C MET A 36 1.77 -6.93 -1.27
N ARG A 37 2.36 -6.12 -2.13
CA ARG A 37 3.80 -6.14 -2.42
C ARG A 37 4.34 -4.74 -2.26
N ALA A 38 5.51 -4.61 -1.65
CA ALA A 38 6.24 -3.36 -1.55
C ALA A 38 7.57 -3.51 -2.28
N THR A 39 7.89 -2.57 -3.16
CA THR A 39 9.10 -2.57 -3.94
C THR A 39 9.91 -1.30 -3.64
N VAL A 40 11.17 -1.47 -3.27
CA VAL A 40 12.08 -0.34 -3.08
C VAL A 40 12.50 0.15 -4.47
N THR A 41 12.11 1.37 -4.81
CA THR A 41 12.32 1.95 -6.14
C THR A 41 13.49 2.93 -6.20
N GLY A 42 14.05 3.28 -5.05
CA GLY A 42 15.19 4.18 -4.94
C GLY A 42 15.65 4.31 -3.49
N PRO A 43 16.70 5.12 -3.20
CA PRO A 43 17.20 5.27 -1.84
C PRO A 43 16.18 5.76 -0.82
N ASN A 44 15.20 6.53 -1.28
CA ASN A 44 14.18 7.14 -0.45
C ASN A 44 12.78 6.94 -1.01
N SER A 45 12.58 5.91 -1.83
CA SER A 45 11.27 5.67 -2.46
C SER A 45 10.87 4.20 -2.41
N ILE A 46 9.57 3.98 -2.19
CA ILE A 46 8.94 2.66 -2.19
C ILE A 46 7.63 2.77 -2.97
N ARG A 47 7.33 1.75 -3.76
CA ARG A 47 6.00 1.58 -4.36
C ARG A 47 5.32 0.39 -3.72
N THR A 48 4.10 0.58 -3.23
CA THR A 48 3.27 -0.52 -2.76
C THR A 48 2.19 -0.84 -3.79
N MET A 49 1.93 -2.13 -3.99
CA MET A 49 0.81 -2.62 -4.77
C MET A 49 -0.05 -3.47 -3.86
N THR A 50 -1.34 -3.18 -3.82
CA THR A 50 -2.29 -3.95 -3.01
C THR A 50 -3.41 -4.46 -3.89
N LEU A 51 -3.73 -5.73 -3.76
CA LEU A 51 -4.91 -6.34 -4.39
C LEU A 51 -6.08 -6.28 -3.41
N TRP A 52 -7.23 -5.88 -3.90
CA TRP A 52 -8.46 -5.74 -3.13
C TRP A 52 -9.57 -6.59 -3.72
N SER A 53 -10.43 -7.09 -2.86
CA SER A 53 -11.59 -7.88 -3.31
C SER A 53 -12.58 -7.06 -4.11
N SER A 54 -12.72 -5.76 -3.83
CA SER A 54 -13.62 -4.87 -4.56
C SER A 54 -13.14 -3.43 -4.56
N GLN A 55 -13.60 -2.65 -5.53
CA GLN A 55 -13.37 -1.21 -5.61
C GLN A 55 -14.01 -0.47 -4.43
N GLU A 56 -15.16 -0.95 -3.95
CA GLU A 56 -15.86 -0.35 -2.82
C GLU A 56 -15.02 -0.36 -1.55
N ASP A 57 -14.29 -1.43 -1.29
CA ASP A 57 -13.38 -1.53 -0.15
C ASP A 57 -12.28 -0.48 -0.22
N VAL A 58 -11.75 -0.24 -1.41
CA VAL A 58 -10.72 0.78 -1.64
C VAL A 58 -11.29 2.17 -1.33
N GLU A 59 -12.44 2.49 -1.89
CA GLU A 59 -13.07 3.80 -1.71
C GLU A 59 -13.39 4.09 -0.24
N ALA A 60 -13.77 3.07 0.51
CA ALA A 60 -14.11 3.20 1.91
C ALA A 60 -12.89 3.37 2.83
N ASN A 61 -11.72 2.84 2.47
CA ASN A 61 -10.62 2.64 3.41
C ASN A 61 -9.26 3.21 3.00
N LEU A 62 -9.01 3.43 1.71
CA LEU A 62 -7.66 3.73 1.22
C LEU A 62 -7.04 4.99 1.83
N ASP A 63 -7.80 6.08 1.89
CA ASP A 63 -7.31 7.35 2.44
C ASP A 63 -6.94 7.23 3.92
N LYS A 64 -7.74 6.50 4.69
CA LYS A 64 -7.46 6.21 6.09
C LYS A 64 -6.18 5.42 6.27
N ILE A 65 -6.01 4.39 5.45
CA ILE A 65 -4.83 3.51 5.50
C ILE A 65 -3.58 4.30 5.14
N ARG A 66 -3.63 5.11 4.08
CA ARG A 66 -2.49 5.95 3.66
C ARG A 66 -2.11 6.97 4.73
N ALA A 67 -3.09 7.62 5.34
CA ALA A 67 -2.86 8.60 6.39
C ALA A 67 -2.25 7.94 7.63
N ALA A 68 -2.77 6.79 8.05
CA ALA A 68 -2.26 6.05 9.20
C ALA A 68 -0.83 5.53 8.96
N ALA A 69 -0.56 4.97 7.80
CA ALA A 69 0.77 4.48 7.44
C ALA A 69 1.80 5.62 7.39
N GLY A 70 1.43 6.74 6.79
CA GLY A 70 2.30 7.91 6.70
C GLY A 70 2.66 8.49 8.06
N SER A 71 1.68 8.64 8.96
CA SER A 71 1.92 9.17 10.30
C SER A 71 2.76 8.22 11.16
N ALA A 72 2.62 6.92 10.99
CA ALA A 72 3.31 5.94 11.83
C ALA A 72 4.82 5.92 11.59
N VAL A 73 5.31 6.29 10.40
CA VAL A 73 6.71 6.10 9.99
C VAL A 73 7.37 7.30 9.36
N GLY A 74 6.72 8.43 9.34
CA GLY A 74 7.27 9.57 8.62
C GLY A 74 7.37 9.32 7.12
N MET A 75 6.52 8.48 6.56
CA MET A 75 6.42 8.28 5.13
C MET A 75 5.43 9.25 4.53
N SER A 76 5.68 9.68 3.31
CA SER A 76 4.80 10.60 2.59
C SER A 76 4.36 9.99 1.27
N VAL A 77 3.08 10.10 0.97
CA VAL A 77 2.53 9.69 -0.33
C VAL A 77 2.96 10.71 -1.39
N THR A 78 3.62 10.26 -2.43
CA THR A 78 4.08 11.11 -3.55
C THR A 78 3.28 10.90 -4.81
N GLY A 79 2.55 9.80 -4.91
CA GLY A 79 1.73 9.49 -6.07
C GLY A 79 0.90 8.24 -5.84
N GLY A 80 0.00 7.99 -6.76
CA GLY A 80 -0.85 6.80 -6.70
C GLY A 80 -1.66 6.60 -7.95
N MET A 81 -2.03 5.36 -8.21
CA MET A 81 -2.96 4.99 -9.28
C MET A 81 -3.71 3.74 -8.88
N MET A 82 -4.81 3.47 -9.52
CA MET A 82 -5.63 2.31 -9.24
C MET A 82 -6.42 1.88 -10.47
N GLY A 83 -6.84 0.65 -10.49
CA GLY A 83 -7.64 0.13 -11.58
C GLY A 83 -8.07 -1.31 -11.37
N THR A 84 -8.95 -1.76 -12.26
CA THR A 84 -9.41 -3.14 -12.30
C THR A 84 -8.32 -4.02 -12.92
N ILE A 85 -8.09 -5.18 -12.34
CA ILE A 85 -7.14 -6.15 -12.89
C ILE A 85 -7.74 -6.74 -14.18
N ALA A 86 -7.03 -6.57 -15.27
CA ALA A 86 -7.47 -7.04 -16.59
C ALA A 86 -6.96 -8.45 -16.89
N VAL A 87 -5.77 -8.79 -16.41
CA VAL A 87 -5.11 -10.09 -16.70
C VAL A 87 -4.41 -10.61 -15.45
N GLU A 88 -4.64 -11.85 -15.13
CA GLU A 88 -3.91 -12.59 -14.09
C GLU A 88 -3.31 -13.84 -14.71
N LEU A 89 -1.99 -13.95 -14.67
CA LEU A 89 -1.23 -15.09 -15.17
C LEU A 89 -0.31 -15.58 -14.05
N ASP A 90 -0.40 -16.87 -13.77
CA ASP A 90 0.41 -17.52 -12.73
C ASP A 90 1.42 -18.52 -13.33
#